data_713a0f65dc51214080c4d4ac1dc527c1
#
_entry.id   713a0f65dc51214080c4d4ac1dc527c1
#
_cell.length_a   1.000
_cell.length_b   1.000
_cell.length_c   1.000
_cell.angle_alpha   90.00
_cell.angle_beta   90.00
_cell.angle_gamma   90.00
#
_symmetry.space_group_name_H-M   'P 1'
#
loop_
_entity.id
_entity.type
_entity.pdbx_description
1 polymer ?
#
loop_
_entity_poly.entity_id
_entity_poly.type
_entity_poly.pdbx_seq_one_letter_code
_entity_poly.pdbx_strand_id
1 'polypeptide(L)'
;MKIAAGQAAVVTGGTSGIGFALASVLVRRGVNVMIADVREDAIPAAVDALSSYAGRVVGVHADVSVDADIDALADETVERFGRVDLVCNNAGVVCEQAPMWEQRLETWRWLIDVKLMGVVQGVRTFAPLFIAQGSGHFLNTASAGGLMPLPTLAPYNATMHAVVGLTETLNVELKAVSEHLGATVLCPGLVDTPLGRNSAALVPPGAAATPAEGEAAAMQGAISPHVVAEAAIDAVEAGRVHAVVGPGADVVARERVNALLADLD
;
A
#
# COMPACT_ATOMS: atom_id res chain seq x y z
N MET A 1 10.65 -8.12 11.31
CA MET A 1 9.80 -8.95 12.19
C MET A 1 9.63 -10.34 11.58
N LYS A 2 9.16 -11.35 12.34
CA LYS A 2 8.73 -12.64 11.76
C LYS A 2 7.21 -12.70 11.74
N ILE A 3 6.66 -13.18 10.65
CA ILE A 3 5.22 -13.40 10.50
C ILE A 3 4.85 -14.75 11.11
N ALA A 4 3.97 -14.75 12.09
CA ALA A 4 3.60 -15.94 12.84
C ALA A 4 2.08 -16.02 13.08
N ALA A 5 1.57 -17.24 13.26
CA ALA A 5 0.18 -17.45 13.60
C ALA A 5 -0.21 -16.74 14.91
N GLY A 6 -1.42 -16.20 14.95
CA GLY A 6 -1.96 -15.45 16.09
C GLY A 6 -1.60 -13.98 16.12
N GLN A 7 -0.70 -13.49 15.27
CA GLN A 7 -0.51 -12.07 15.03
C GLN A 7 -1.73 -11.44 14.36
N ALA A 8 -1.81 -10.11 14.38
CA ALA A 8 -2.87 -9.35 13.74
C ALA A 8 -2.30 -8.37 12.71
N ALA A 9 -2.94 -8.28 11.56
CA ALA A 9 -2.59 -7.35 10.49
C ALA A 9 -3.80 -6.55 10.03
N VAL A 10 -3.56 -5.30 9.64
CA VAL A 10 -4.50 -4.42 8.95
C VAL A 10 -4.04 -4.29 7.50
N VAL A 11 -4.98 -4.39 6.54
CA VAL A 11 -4.71 -4.19 5.12
C VAL A 11 -5.73 -3.24 4.52
N THR A 12 -5.32 -2.03 4.18
CA THR A 12 -6.18 -1.06 3.48
C THR A 12 -6.21 -1.33 1.97
N GLY A 13 -7.36 -1.10 1.33
CA GLY A 13 -7.60 -1.52 -0.05
C GLY A 13 -7.57 -3.05 -0.19
N GLY A 14 -8.04 -3.77 0.83
CA GLY A 14 -7.86 -5.21 0.99
C GLY A 14 -8.83 -6.08 0.20
N THR A 15 -9.80 -5.50 -0.51
CA THR A 15 -10.80 -6.27 -1.26
C THR A 15 -10.34 -6.69 -2.67
N SER A 16 -9.20 -6.17 -3.15
CA SER A 16 -8.73 -6.47 -4.52
C SER A 16 -7.21 -6.34 -4.67
N GLY A 17 -6.69 -6.78 -5.82
CA GLY A 17 -5.31 -6.55 -6.24
C GLY A 17 -4.27 -6.97 -5.21
N ILE A 18 -3.27 -6.13 -4.99
CA ILE A 18 -2.16 -6.39 -4.05
C ILE A 18 -2.68 -6.49 -2.61
N GLY A 19 -3.65 -5.67 -2.20
CA GLY A 19 -4.21 -5.72 -0.85
C GLY A 19 -4.87 -7.06 -0.54
N PHE A 20 -5.70 -7.56 -1.44
CA PHE A 20 -6.31 -8.90 -1.30
C PHE A 20 -5.25 -10.01 -1.28
N ALA A 21 -4.23 -9.90 -2.11
CA ALA A 21 -3.14 -10.86 -2.12
C ALA A 21 -2.33 -10.84 -0.81
N LEU A 22 -2.05 -9.66 -0.24
CA LEU A 22 -1.42 -9.52 1.07
C LEU A 22 -2.27 -10.17 2.17
N ALA A 23 -3.58 -9.86 2.20
CA ALA A 23 -4.52 -10.49 3.14
C ALA A 23 -4.50 -12.02 3.00
N SER A 24 -4.52 -12.54 1.75
CA SER A 24 -4.47 -13.98 1.47
C SER A 24 -3.18 -14.64 1.96
N VAL A 25 -2.03 -14.03 1.72
CA VAL A 25 -0.72 -14.55 2.20
C VAL A 25 -0.68 -14.61 3.72
N LEU A 26 -1.14 -13.54 4.38
CA LEU A 26 -1.12 -13.42 5.84
C LEU A 26 -2.07 -14.42 6.50
N VAL A 27 -3.32 -14.52 6.04
CA VAL A 27 -4.31 -15.40 6.65
C VAL A 27 -3.95 -16.89 6.48
N ARG A 28 -3.31 -17.27 5.36
CA ARG A 28 -2.77 -18.62 5.14
C ARG A 28 -1.66 -18.98 6.15
N ARG A 29 -0.89 -17.99 6.61
CA ARG A 29 0.14 -18.13 7.65
C ARG A 29 -0.44 -18.09 9.08
N GLY A 30 -1.77 -18.04 9.24
CA GLY A 30 -2.46 -18.02 10.53
C GLY A 30 -2.51 -16.64 11.19
N VAL A 31 -2.21 -15.58 10.47
CA VAL A 31 -2.36 -14.19 10.93
C VAL A 31 -3.84 -13.80 10.88
N ASN A 32 -4.34 -13.12 11.90
CA ASN A 32 -5.66 -12.51 11.88
C ASN A 32 -5.61 -11.23 11.03
N VAL A 33 -6.52 -11.06 10.10
CA VAL A 33 -6.47 -9.95 9.13
C VAL A 33 -7.73 -9.11 9.19
N MET A 34 -7.55 -7.82 9.43
CA MET A 34 -8.56 -6.80 9.22
C MET A 34 -8.42 -6.24 7.81
N ILE A 35 -9.39 -6.50 6.95
CA ILE A 35 -9.50 -5.91 5.61
C ILE A 35 -10.29 -4.62 5.72
N ALA A 36 -9.72 -3.49 5.30
CA ALA A 36 -10.40 -2.22 5.18
C ALA A 36 -10.48 -1.80 3.71
N ASP A 37 -11.66 -1.36 3.26
CA ASP A 37 -11.84 -0.88 1.89
C ASP A 37 -12.98 0.16 1.86
N VAL A 38 -12.86 1.15 0.95
CA VAL A 38 -13.92 2.14 0.72
C VAL A 38 -15.10 1.53 -0.07
N ARG A 39 -14.89 0.42 -0.78
CA ARG A 39 -15.93 -0.30 -1.51
C ARG A 39 -16.63 -1.30 -0.59
N GLU A 40 -17.62 -0.81 0.14
CA GLU A 40 -18.38 -1.59 1.12
C GLU A 40 -19.01 -2.86 0.50
N ASP A 41 -19.48 -2.78 -0.73
CA ASP A 41 -20.07 -3.89 -1.49
C ASP A 41 -19.11 -5.04 -1.81
N ALA A 42 -17.81 -4.75 -1.87
CA ALA A 42 -16.78 -5.74 -2.17
C ALA A 42 -16.26 -6.51 -0.92
N ILE A 43 -16.51 -5.98 0.28
CA ILE A 43 -15.97 -6.53 1.54
C ILE A 43 -16.49 -7.95 1.81
N PRO A 44 -17.82 -8.25 1.74
CA PRO A 44 -18.31 -9.59 2.06
C PRO A 44 -17.66 -10.68 1.19
N ALA A 45 -17.57 -10.45 -0.11
CA ALA A 45 -16.98 -11.42 -1.03
C ALA A 45 -15.48 -11.66 -0.75
N ALA A 46 -14.72 -10.61 -0.37
CA ALA A 46 -13.32 -10.73 -0.01
C ALA A 46 -13.12 -11.53 1.29
N VAL A 47 -13.96 -11.28 2.31
CA VAL A 47 -13.93 -12.01 3.58
C VAL A 47 -14.29 -13.49 3.35
N ASP A 48 -15.35 -13.77 2.62
CA ASP A 48 -15.81 -15.14 2.32
C ASP A 48 -14.71 -15.94 1.61
N ALA A 49 -14.05 -15.34 0.62
CA ALA A 49 -12.96 -15.99 -0.12
C ALA A 49 -11.76 -16.38 0.76
N LEU A 50 -11.57 -15.73 1.88
CA LEU A 50 -10.45 -15.96 2.81
C LEU A 50 -10.85 -16.72 4.08
N SER A 51 -12.14 -16.92 4.34
CA SER A 51 -12.68 -17.48 5.59
C SER A 51 -12.26 -18.94 5.87
N SER A 52 -11.85 -19.68 4.83
CA SER A 52 -11.44 -21.09 4.97
C SER A 52 -10.00 -21.31 5.44
N TYR A 53 -9.20 -20.24 5.55
CA TYR A 53 -7.81 -20.33 5.98
C TYR A 53 -7.64 -20.28 7.50
N ALA A 54 -6.41 -20.47 7.97
CA ALA A 54 -6.11 -20.67 9.39
C ALA A 54 -6.30 -19.40 10.26
N GLY A 55 -6.06 -18.21 9.71
CA GLY A 55 -6.27 -16.95 10.40
C GLY A 55 -7.73 -16.49 10.30
N ARG A 56 -8.17 -15.64 11.23
CA ARG A 56 -9.47 -14.98 11.15
C ARG A 56 -9.41 -13.80 10.18
N VAL A 57 -10.48 -13.57 9.43
CA VAL A 57 -10.64 -12.39 8.58
C VAL A 57 -11.87 -11.61 9.02
N VAL A 58 -11.71 -10.30 9.16
CA VAL A 58 -12.80 -9.34 9.40
C VAL A 58 -12.69 -8.24 8.37
N GLY A 59 -13.81 -7.80 7.83
CA GLY A 59 -13.87 -6.72 6.86
C GLY A 59 -14.63 -5.52 7.42
N VAL A 60 -14.08 -4.31 7.21
CA VAL A 60 -14.72 -3.06 7.63
C VAL A 60 -14.66 -2.04 6.49
N HIS A 61 -15.68 -1.18 6.42
CA HIS A 61 -15.64 -0.01 5.56
C HIS A 61 -14.70 1.03 6.16
N ALA A 62 -13.78 1.56 5.37
CA ALA A 62 -12.96 2.71 5.74
C ALA A 62 -12.44 3.44 4.50
N ASP A 63 -12.58 4.75 4.48
CA ASP A 63 -11.93 5.66 3.53
C ASP A 63 -10.62 6.17 4.16
N VAL A 64 -9.50 5.80 3.55
CA VAL A 64 -8.17 6.20 4.06
C VAL A 64 -7.91 7.70 4.00
N SER A 65 -8.72 8.47 3.29
CA SER A 65 -8.65 9.94 3.24
C SER A 65 -9.39 10.61 4.41
N VAL A 66 -10.09 9.83 5.27
CA VAL A 66 -10.87 10.30 6.42
C VAL A 66 -10.22 9.84 7.72
N ASP A 67 -9.72 10.79 8.52
CA ASP A 67 -9.01 10.53 9.79
C ASP A 67 -9.82 9.63 10.74
N ALA A 68 -11.12 9.95 10.90
CA ALA A 68 -11.99 9.23 11.83
C ALA A 68 -12.20 7.76 11.42
N ASP A 69 -12.17 7.43 10.13
CA ASP A 69 -12.29 6.06 9.65
C ASP A 69 -11.05 5.24 10.02
N ILE A 70 -9.86 5.84 9.96
CA ILE A 70 -8.61 5.17 10.33
C ILE A 70 -8.50 4.99 11.84
N ASP A 71 -8.95 5.97 12.64
CA ASP A 71 -9.01 5.84 14.09
C ASP A 71 -10.01 4.72 14.48
N ALA A 72 -11.20 4.69 13.88
CA ALA A 72 -12.19 3.61 14.09
C ALA A 72 -11.67 2.23 13.63
N LEU A 73 -10.91 2.16 12.52
CA LEU A 73 -10.27 0.96 12.05
C LEU A 73 -9.26 0.38 13.07
N ALA A 74 -8.50 1.24 13.72
CA ALA A 74 -7.55 0.83 14.75
C ALA A 74 -8.29 0.30 15.99
N ASP A 75 -9.30 1.01 16.47
CA ASP A 75 -10.12 0.59 17.61
C ASP A 75 -10.79 -0.76 17.35
N GLU A 76 -11.45 -0.93 16.20
CA GLU A 76 -12.09 -2.20 15.80
C GLU A 76 -11.06 -3.34 15.72
N THR A 77 -9.85 -3.06 15.19
CA THR A 77 -8.80 -4.08 15.08
C THR A 77 -8.34 -4.54 16.46
N VAL A 78 -8.12 -3.60 17.39
CA VAL A 78 -7.73 -3.92 18.77
C VAL A 78 -8.85 -4.65 19.51
N GLU A 79 -10.11 -4.23 19.33
CA GLU A 79 -11.28 -4.92 19.91
C GLU A 79 -11.38 -6.38 19.43
N ARG A 80 -11.21 -6.63 18.14
CA ARG A 80 -11.38 -7.97 17.54
C ARG A 80 -10.22 -8.92 17.77
N PHE A 81 -8.99 -8.40 17.80
CA PHE A 81 -7.78 -9.21 17.80
C PHE A 81 -6.87 -9.00 19.03
N GLY A 82 -7.13 -7.95 19.83
CA GLY A 82 -6.37 -7.61 21.03
C GLY A 82 -4.98 -7.00 20.77
N ARG A 83 -4.58 -6.89 19.49
CA ARG A 83 -3.26 -6.40 19.07
C ARG A 83 -3.23 -6.01 17.60
N VAL A 84 -2.19 -5.27 17.20
CA VAL A 84 -1.83 -5.04 15.80
C VAL A 84 -0.33 -5.26 15.65
N ASP A 85 0.12 -6.09 14.71
CA ASP A 85 1.54 -6.38 14.48
C ASP A 85 2.05 -5.86 13.14
N LEU A 86 1.19 -5.83 12.13
CA LEU A 86 1.51 -5.37 10.79
C LEU A 86 0.40 -4.45 10.27
N VAL A 87 0.78 -3.28 9.76
CA VAL A 87 -0.15 -2.40 9.02
C VAL A 87 0.32 -2.28 7.59
N CYS A 88 -0.49 -2.75 6.66
CA CYS A 88 -0.29 -2.62 5.22
C CYS A 88 -1.10 -1.42 4.71
N ASN A 89 -0.49 -0.24 4.66
CA ASN A 89 -1.04 0.94 4.00
C ASN A 89 -0.95 0.74 2.49
N ASN A 90 -1.98 0.11 1.92
CA ASN A 90 -1.95 -0.33 0.53
C ASN A 90 -3.04 0.33 -0.34
N ALA A 91 -4.11 0.87 0.24
CA ALA A 91 -5.17 1.55 -0.50
C ALA A 91 -4.59 2.57 -1.50
N GLY A 92 -5.19 2.63 -2.68
CA GLY A 92 -4.66 3.55 -3.68
C GLY A 92 -5.48 3.65 -4.94
N VAL A 93 -5.22 4.73 -5.64
CA VAL A 93 -5.86 5.11 -6.89
C VAL A 93 -4.82 5.57 -7.90
N VAL A 94 -5.18 5.63 -9.18
CA VAL A 94 -4.36 6.16 -10.28
C VAL A 94 -5.18 7.19 -11.08
N CYS A 95 -4.51 8.23 -11.57
CA CYS A 95 -5.13 9.28 -12.37
C CYS A 95 -5.08 8.97 -13.87
N GLU A 96 -5.79 9.77 -14.66
CA GLU A 96 -5.63 9.79 -16.11
C GLU A 96 -4.23 10.27 -16.53
N GLN A 97 -3.82 9.89 -17.73
CA GLN A 97 -2.57 10.34 -18.32
C GLN A 97 -2.76 11.69 -18.99
N ALA A 98 -2.06 12.69 -18.52
CA ALA A 98 -1.99 14.02 -19.14
C ALA A 98 -0.64 14.69 -18.82
N PRO A 99 -0.14 15.61 -19.65
CA PRO A 99 1.01 16.43 -19.29
C PRO A 99 0.79 17.14 -17.95
N MET A 100 1.85 17.30 -17.15
CA MET A 100 1.76 17.85 -15.81
C MET A 100 1.00 19.18 -15.74
N TRP A 101 1.22 20.06 -16.71
CA TRP A 101 0.58 21.38 -16.79
C TRP A 101 -0.89 21.36 -17.22
N GLU A 102 -1.42 20.21 -17.64
CA GLU A 102 -2.82 19.98 -17.99
C GLU A 102 -3.57 19.20 -16.89
N GLN A 103 -2.85 18.64 -15.91
CA GLN A 103 -3.44 17.89 -14.80
C GLN A 103 -4.29 18.81 -13.90
N ARG A 104 -5.53 18.40 -13.63
CA ARG A 104 -6.46 19.16 -12.79
C ARG A 104 -6.01 19.17 -11.33
N LEU A 105 -6.22 20.28 -10.62
CA LEU A 105 -5.87 20.39 -9.20
C LEU A 105 -6.68 19.41 -8.32
N GLU A 106 -7.92 19.11 -8.71
CA GLU A 106 -8.78 18.12 -8.03
C GLU A 106 -8.17 16.72 -8.11
N THR A 107 -7.57 16.35 -9.25
CA THR A 107 -6.83 15.10 -9.42
C THR A 107 -5.61 15.06 -8.49
N TRP A 108 -4.85 16.16 -8.39
CA TRP A 108 -3.72 16.26 -7.46
C TRP A 108 -4.17 16.06 -6.02
N ARG A 109 -5.23 16.76 -5.57
CA ARG A 109 -5.77 16.63 -4.22
C ARG A 109 -6.20 15.20 -3.92
N TRP A 110 -6.99 14.60 -4.81
CA TRP A 110 -7.45 13.22 -4.65
C TRP A 110 -6.30 12.22 -4.48
N LEU A 111 -5.26 12.31 -5.35
CA LEU A 111 -4.08 11.44 -5.25
C LEU A 111 -3.31 11.68 -3.94
N ILE A 112 -3.14 12.92 -3.53
CA ILE A 112 -2.50 13.28 -2.27
C ILE A 112 -3.29 12.72 -1.09
N ASP A 113 -4.61 12.93 -1.05
CA ASP A 113 -5.45 12.52 0.07
C ASP A 113 -5.46 11.00 0.24
N VAL A 114 -5.62 10.24 -0.85
CA VAL A 114 -5.66 8.78 -0.79
C VAL A 114 -4.27 8.17 -0.66
N LYS A 115 -3.32 8.55 -1.54
CA LYS A 115 -2.03 7.83 -1.68
C LYS A 115 -0.98 8.26 -0.66
N LEU A 116 -0.97 9.55 -0.27
CA LEU A 116 0.01 10.06 0.68
C LEU A 116 -0.61 10.21 2.08
N MET A 117 -1.71 10.98 2.19
CA MET A 117 -2.32 11.23 3.48
C MET A 117 -2.91 9.96 4.09
N GLY A 118 -3.44 9.04 3.30
CA GLY A 118 -3.85 7.72 3.78
C GLY A 118 -2.72 6.94 4.46
N VAL A 119 -1.49 7.00 3.92
CA VAL A 119 -0.31 6.42 4.58
C VAL A 119 0.06 7.19 5.86
N VAL A 120 0.06 8.52 5.80
CA VAL A 120 0.35 9.39 6.97
C VAL A 120 -0.63 9.11 8.11
N GLN A 121 -1.93 9.02 7.81
CA GLN A 121 -2.96 8.73 8.81
C GLN A 121 -2.78 7.33 9.41
N GLY A 122 -2.54 6.31 8.58
CA GLY A 122 -2.23 4.96 9.07
C GLY A 122 -1.01 4.95 10.01
N VAL A 123 0.06 5.66 9.65
CA VAL A 123 1.23 5.78 10.53
C VAL A 123 0.88 6.50 11.83
N ARG A 124 0.20 7.64 11.75
CA ARG A 124 -0.16 8.45 12.93
C ARG A 124 -1.02 7.68 13.94
N THR A 125 -1.98 6.91 13.47
CA THR A 125 -2.90 6.16 14.30
C THR A 125 -2.27 4.89 14.88
N PHE A 126 -1.51 4.13 14.08
CA PHE A 126 -0.99 2.83 14.51
C PHE A 126 0.41 2.88 15.15
N ALA A 127 1.25 3.89 14.89
CA ALA A 127 2.58 3.95 15.50
C ALA A 127 2.55 4.02 17.03
N PRO A 128 1.66 4.80 17.69
CA PRO A 128 1.53 4.77 19.14
C PRO A 128 1.20 3.39 19.71
N LEU A 129 0.38 2.61 19.00
CA LEU A 129 0.03 1.23 19.41
C LEU A 129 1.27 0.33 19.32
N PHE A 130 2.03 0.40 18.25
CA PHE A 130 3.27 -0.35 18.07
C PHE A 130 4.34 0.01 19.12
N ILE A 131 4.48 1.31 19.43
CA ILE A 131 5.41 1.80 20.45
C ILE A 131 5.00 1.28 21.85
N ALA A 132 3.72 1.36 22.20
CA ALA A 132 3.21 0.86 23.47
C ALA A 132 3.35 -0.68 23.57
N GLN A 133 3.18 -1.40 22.46
CA GLN A 133 3.32 -2.85 22.35
C GLN A 133 4.80 -3.30 22.34
N GLY A 134 5.73 -2.39 22.01
CA GLY A 134 7.17 -2.65 21.87
C GLY A 134 7.56 -3.35 20.58
N SER A 135 6.60 -3.64 19.69
CA SER A 135 6.83 -4.31 18.39
C SER A 135 5.75 -3.95 17.38
N GLY A 136 6.11 -3.93 16.11
CA GLY A 136 5.18 -3.66 15.00
C GLY A 136 5.91 -3.27 13.73
N HIS A 137 5.22 -3.37 12.60
CA HIS A 137 5.80 -3.06 11.31
C HIS A 137 4.80 -2.39 10.36
N PHE A 138 5.26 -1.40 9.62
CA PHE A 138 4.51 -0.80 8.52
C PHE A 138 4.99 -1.35 7.18
N LEU A 139 4.06 -1.76 6.34
CA LEU A 139 4.27 -2.05 4.93
C LEU A 139 3.50 -1.00 4.11
N ASN A 140 4.22 -0.03 3.55
CA ASN A 140 3.62 1.06 2.79
C ASN A 140 3.77 0.81 1.29
N THR A 141 2.65 0.74 0.57
CA THR A 141 2.66 0.47 -0.87
C THR A 141 2.84 1.77 -1.66
N ALA A 142 4.02 1.91 -2.25
CA ALA A 142 4.34 2.90 -3.27
C ALA A 142 4.19 2.28 -4.69
N SER A 143 5.19 2.41 -5.52
CA SER A 143 5.30 1.89 -6.88
C SER A 143 6.77 1.98 -7.33
N ALA A 144 7.16 1.27 -8.38
CA ALA A 144 8.37 1.58 -9.12
C ALA A 144 8.40 3.05 -9.60
N GLY A 145 7.21 3.64 -9.81
CA GLY A 145 7.05 5.07 -10.04
C GLY A 145 7.47 5.97 -8.86
N GLY A 146 7.75 5.45 -7.68
CA GLY A 146 8.43 6.16 -6.60
C GLY A 146 9.96 6.17 -6.72
N LEU A 147 10.49 5.42 -7.68
CA LEU A 147 11.93 5.25 -7.92
C LEU A 147 12.36 5.75 -9.30
N MET A 148 11.45 6.23 -10.13
CA MET A 148 11.69 6.71 -11.49
C MET A 148 10.69 7.78 -11.90
N PRO A 149 11.00 8.65 -12.88
CA PRO A 149 9.99 9.53 -13.45
C PRO A 149 8.93 8.75 -14.22
N LEU A 150 7.67 9.17 -14.11
CA LEU A 150 6.53 8.67 -14.87
C LEU A 150 5.90 9.82 -15.65
N PRO A 151 6.32 10.06 -16.90
CA PRO A 151 5.71 11.08 -17.75
C PRO A 151 4.19 10.88 -17.84
N THR A 152 3.44 11.97 -17.85
CA THR A 152 1.97 12.03 -17.92
C THR A 152 1.20 11.58 -16.66
N LEU A 153 1.89 11.06 -15.65
CA LEU A 153 1.30 10.62 -14.36
C LEU A 153 1.86 11.42 -13.18
N ALA A 154 2.09 12.73 -13.34
CA ALA A 154 2.77 13.54 -12.33
C ALA A 154 2.14 13.51 -10.94
N PRO A 155 0.80 13.59 -10.74
CA PRO A 155 0.19 13.48 -9.40
C PRO A 155 0.49 12.13 -8.74
N TYR A 156 0.36 11.04 -9.48
CA TYR A 156 0.69 9.70 -9.01
C TYR A 156 2.18 9.57 -8.69
N ASN A 157 3.04 9.98 -9.61
CA ASN A 157 4.50 9.90 -9.47
C ASN A 157 5.01 10.64 -8.24
N ALA A 158 4.52 11.88 -8.03
CA ALA A 158 4.89 12.69 -6.87
C ALA A 158 4.49 12.02 -5.54
N THR A 159 3.25 11.50 -5.45
CA THR A 159 2.80 10.79 -4.24
C THR A 159 3.60 9.53 -3.99
N MET A 160 3.98 8.77 -5.02
CA MET A 160 4.79 7.56 -4.86
C MET A 160 6.21 7.85 -4.35
N HIS A 161 6.85 8.92 -4.86
CA HIS A 161 8.13 9.38 -4.33
C HIS A 161 8.03 9.84 -2.87
N ALA A 162 6.93 10.54 -2.52
CA ALA A 162 6.69 10.97 -1.15
C ALA A 162 6.53 9.77 -0.20
N VAL A 163 5.80 8.71 -0.61
CA VAL A 163 5.63 7.49 0.20
C VAL A 163 6.97 6.76 0.39
N VAL A 164 7.86 6.75 -0.62
CA VAL A 164 9.21 6.18 -0.46
C VAL A 164 9.98 6.93 0.62
N GLY A 165 10.15 8.25 0.48
CA GLY A 165 10.92 9.05 1.43
C GLY A 165 10.32 9.08 2.84
N LEU A 166 8.97 9.12 2.94
CA LEU A 166 8.26 9.00 4.22
C LEU A 166 8.59 7.66 4.91
N THR A 167 8.56 6.55 4.17
CA THR A 167 8.79 5.23 4.76
C THR A 167 10.24 5.02 5.18
N GLU A 168 11.19 5.53 4.40
CA GLU A 168 12.61 5.54 4.75
C GLU A 168 12.84 6.29 6.07
N THR A 169 12.27 7.50 6.20
CA THR A 169 12.33 8.32 7.42
C THR A 169 11.68 7.60 8.60
N LEU A 170 10.46 7.09 8.41
CA LEU A 170 9.72 6.35 9.42
C LEU A 170 10.52 5.15 9.95
N ASN A 171 11.18 4.40 9.06
CA ASN A 171 11.98 3.26 9.50
C ASN A 171 13.14 3.67 10.41
N VAL A 172 13.82 4.79 10.11
CA VAL A 172 14.90 5.31 10.96
C VAL A 172 14.36 5.73 12.34
N GLU A 173 13.23 6.46 12.37
CA GLU A 173 12.59 6.92 13.61
C GLU A 173 12.11 5.73 14.47
N LEU A 174 11.45 4.75 13.88
CA LEU A 174 10.99 3.55 14.56
C LEU A 174 12.15 2.73 15.15
N LYS A 175 13.23 2.57 14.37
CA LYS A 175 14.45 1.87 14.83
C LYS A 175 15.14 2.59 15.99
N ALA A 176 15.04 3.90 16.07
CA ALA A 176 15.56 4.67 17.20
C ALA A 176 14.76 4.42 18.50
N VAL A 177 13.49 4.04 18.39
CA VAL A 177 12.63 3.68 19.53
C VAL A 177 12.86 2.22 19.96
N SER A 178 12.85 1.28 19.01
CA SER A 178 13.05 -0.16 19.28
C SER A 178 13.52 -0.90 18.03
N GLU A 179 14.43 -1.86 18.20
CA GLU A 179 14.86 -2.76 17.12
C GLU A 179 13.73 -3.67 16.58
N HIS A 180 12.65 -3.83 17.36
CA HIS A 180 11.49 -4.64 16.99
C HIS A 180 10.43 -3.85 16.21
N LEU A 181 10.64 -2.55 16.01
CA LEU A 181 9.82 -1.68 15.18
C LEU A 181 10.49 -1.49 13.81
N GLY A 182 9.68 -1.24 12.77
CA GLY A 182 10.25 -0.96 11.45
C GLY A 182 9.22 -0.62 10.39
N ALA A 183 9.71 -0.24 9.22
CA ALA A 183 8.89 0.04 8.06
C ALA A 183 9.55 -0.48 6.78
N THR A 184 8.73 -0.94 5.85
CA THR A 184 9.11 -1.40 4.51
C THR A 184 8.27 -0.65 3.48
N VAL A 185 8.89 -0.09 2.46
CA VAL A 185 8.18 0.43 1.28
C VAL A 185 8.16 -0.63 0.18
N LEU A 186 6.96 -0.94 -0.30
CA LEU A 186 6.74 -1.81 -1.43
C LEU A 186 6.70 -0.98 -2.72
N CYS A 187 7.62 -1.26 -3.64
CA CYS A 187 7.76 -0.59 -4.94
C CYS A 187 7.52 -1.60 -6.07
N PRO A 188 6.27 -1.98 -6.35
CA PRO A 188 5.97 -2.90 -7.43
C PRO A 188 6.09 -2.23 -8.80
N GLY A 189 6.52 -2.99 -9.79
CA GLY A 189 6.37 -2.64 -11.20
C GLY A 189 4.94 -2.81 -11.68
N LEU A 190 4.75 -3.26 -12.91
CA LEU A 190 3.41 -3.51 -13.45
C LEU A 190 2.81 -4.79 -12.85
N VAL A 191 1.62 -4.66 -12.24
CA VAL A 191 0.92 -5.75 -11.53
C VAL A 191 -0.50 -5.90 -12.10
N ASP A 192 -0.91 -7.13 -12.36
CA ASP A 192 -2.25 -7.47 -12.86
C ASP A 192 -3.30 -7.23 -11.76
N THR A 193 -3.83 -6.02 -11.73
CA THR A 193 -4.81 -5.57 -10.72
C THR A 193 -5.92 -4.74 -11.37
N PRO A 194 -7.09 -4.68 -10.75
CA PRO A 194 -8.18 -3.82 -11.21
C PRO A 194 -8.00 -2.34 -10.82
N LEU A 195 -6.77 -1.87 -10.58
CA LEU A 195 -6.50 -0.52 -10.05
C LEU A 195 -7.11 0.60 -10.92
N GLY A 196 -6.89 0.58 -12.22
CA GLY A 196 -7.45 1.60 -13.13
C GLY A 196 -8.97 1.61 -13.12
N ARG A 197 -9.61 0.44 -13.26
CA ARG A 197 -11.06 0.28 -13.22
C ARG A 197 -11.66 0.73 -11.89
N ASN A 198 -11.05 0.37 -10.78
CA ASN A 198 -11.49 0.80 -9.45
C ASN A 198 -11.32 2.31 -9.28
N SER A 199 -10.22 2.88 -9.76
CA SER A 199 -10.00 4.33 -9.72
C SER A 199 -11.04 5.10 -10.53
N ALA A 200 -11.40 4.60 -11.72
CA ALA A 200 -12.45 5.20 -12.54
C ALA A 200 -13.84 5.18 -11.86
N ALA A 201 -14.11 4.15 -11.05
CA ALA A 201 -15.37 4.06 -10.28
C ALA A 201 -15.38 4.97 -9.03
N LEU A 202 -14.20 5.36 -8.52
CA LEU A 202 -14.04 6.14 -7.29
C LEU A 202 -13.67 7.61 -7.54
N VAL A 203 -13.48 8.02 -8.81
CA VAL A 203 -13.03 9.36 -9.13
C VAL A 203 -14.02 10.42 -8.63
N PRO A 204 -13.59 11.39 -7.80
CA PRO A 204 -14.48 12.42 -7.30
C PRO A 204 -14.79 13.48 -8.37
N PRO A 205 -15.84 14.29 -8.18
CA PRO A 205 -16.18 15.37 -9.09
C PRO A 205 -15.00 16.32 -9.33
N GLY A 206 -14.72 16.60 -10.59
CA GLY A 206 -13.63 17.50 -11.00
C GLY A 206 -12.27 16.82 -11.16
N ALA A 207 -12.02 15.68 -10.54
CA ALA A 207 -10.83 14.87 -10.78
C ALA A 207 -10.99 13.97 -12.02
N ALA A 208 -9.92 13.32 -12.46
CA ALA A 208 -9.92 12.43 -13.60
C ALA A 208 -9.09 11.16 -13.34
N ALA A 209 -9.61 10.01 -13.76
CA ALA A 209 -8.95 8.73 -13.69
C ALA A 209 -8.85 8.09 -15.09
N THR A 210 -7.91 7.15 -15.24
CA THR A 210 -7.76 6.42 -16.50
C THR A 210 -9.06 5.67 -16.83
N PRO A 211 -9.61 5.79 -18.05
CA PRO A 211 -10.74 5.00 -18.47
C PRO A 211 -10.43 3.50 -18.39
N ALA A 212 -11.43 2.69 -18.03
CA ALA A 212 -11.30 1.24 -17.93
C ALA A 212 -11.02 0.56 -19.30
N GLU A 213 -11.32 1.26 -20.41
CA GLU A 213 -11.06 0.80 -21.77
C GLU A 213 -9.56 0.89 -22.09
N GLY A 214 -8.93 -0.25 -22.40
CA GLY A 214 -7.48 -0.31 -22.74
C GLY A 214 -6.59 -0.94 -21.68
N GLU A 215 -7.07 -1.24 -20.49
CA GLU A 215 -6.27 -1.90 -19.44
C GLU A 215 -5.62 -3.21 -19.92
N ALA A 216 -6.33 -4.03 -20.68
CA ALA A 216 -5.82 -5.33 -21.15
C ALA A 216 -4.54 -5.23 -22.02
N ALA A 217 -4.42 -4.18 -22.84
CA ALA A 217 -3.23 -3.96 -23.66
C ALA A 217 -2.05 -3.39 -22.85
N ALA A 218 -2.35 -2.59 -21.82
CA ALA A 218 -1.35 -2.02 -20.93
C ALA A 218 -0.75 -3.04 -19.95
N MET A 219 -1.42 -4.18 -19.75
CA MET A 219 -1.05 -5.20 -18.75
C MET A 219 -0.12 -6.30 -19.31
N GLN A 220 0.36 -6.17 -20.56
CA GLN A 220 1.32 -7.12 -21.10
C GLN A 220 2.63 -7.12 -20.30
N GLY A 221 2.98 -8.27 -19.72
CA GLY A 221 4.15 -8.41 -18.84
C GLY A 221 3.88 -8.10 -17.37
N ALA A 222 2.64 -7.80 -16.97
CA ALA A 222 2.26 -7.64 -15.59
C ALA A 222 2.45 -8.93 -14.78
N ILE A 223 2.91 -8.78 -13.55
CA ILE A 223 3.05 -9.91 -12.62
C ILE A 223 1.80 -10.09 -11.75
N SER A 224 1.63 -11.30 -11.24
CA SER A 224 0.52 -11.60 -10.32
C SER A 224 0.64 -10.80 -9.02
N PRO A 225 -0.48 -10.25 -8.49
CA PRO A 225 -0.51 -9.63 -7.16
C PRO A 225 0.01 -10.55 -6.05
N HIS A 226 -0.17 -11.86 -6.19
CA HIS A 226 0.28 -12.84 -5.21
C HIS A 226 1.82 -12.92 -5.13
N VAL A 227 2.50 -12.87 -6.27
CA VAL A 227 3.98 -12.80 -6.32
C VAL A 227 4.48 -11.53 -5.63
N VAL A 228 3.80 -10.41 -5.84
CA VAL A 228 4.13 -9.14 -5.16
C VAL A 228 3.93 -9.24 -3.66
N ALA A 229 2.81 -9.82 -3.22
CA ALA A 229 2.49 -9.98 -1.80
C ALA A 229 3.50 -10.87 -1.07
N GLU A 230 3.86 -12.02 -1.64
CA GLU A 230 4.90 -12.90 -1.06
C GLU A 230 6.24 -12.17 -0.95
N ALA A 231 6.70 -11.51 -2.00
CA ALA A 231 7.96 -10.77 -1.99
C ALA A 231 7.95 -9.61 -0.98
N ALA A 232 6.80 -8.95 -0.79
CA ALA A 232 6.63 -7.90 0.20
C ALA A 232 6.76 -8.46 1.63
N ILE A 233 6.10 -9.57 1.92
CA ILE A 233 6.18 -10.23 3.23
C ILE A 233 7.59 -10.75 3.49
N ASP A 234 8.27 -11.33 2.50
CA ASP A 234 9.68 -11.74 2.60
C ASP A 234 10.60 -10.55 2.90
N ALA A 235 10.32 -9.37 2.34
CA ALA A 235 11.06 -8.15 2.65
C ALA A 235 10.85 -7.70 4.10
N VAL A 236 9.61 -7.73 4.59
CA VAL A 236 9.26 -7.45 5.99
C VAL A 236 10.01 -8.41 6.93
N GLU A 237 9.98 -9.72 6.65
CA GLU A 237 10.65 -10.73 7.48
C GLU A 237 12.18 -10.61 7.46
N ALA A 238 12.73 -10.18 6.32
CA ALA A 238 14.16 -9.92 6.17
C ALA A 238 14.61 -8.55 6.75
N GLY A 239 13.67 -7.71 7.23
CA GLY A 239 13.97 -6.37 7.75
C GLY A 239 14.46 -5.38 6.68
N ARG A 240 14.11 -5.61 5.41
CA ARG A 240 14.47 -4.70 4.31
C ARG A 240 13.56 -3.47 4.29
N VAL A 241 14.15 -2.31 4.11
CA VAL A 241 13.39 -1.06 3.96
C VAL A 241 12.69 -1.00 2.59
N HIS A 242 13.31 -1.54 1.55
CA HIS A 242 12.77 -1.53 0.19
C HIS A 242 12.43 -2.94 -0.29
N ALA A 243 11.21 -3.12 -0.78
CA ALA A 243 10.74 -4.29 -1.52
C ALA A 243 10.46 -3.87 -2.97
N VAL A 244 11.49 -3.92 -3.82
CA VAL A 244 11.37 -3.61 -5.26
C VAL A 244 11.04 -4.90 -5.99
N VAL A 245 9.86 -4.97 -6.63
CA VAL A 245 9.30 -6.23 -7.14
C VAL A 245 8.76 -6.06 -8.56
N GLY A 246 9.13 -6.96 -9.44
CA GLY A 246 8.63 -7.03 -10.81
C GLY A 246 9.72 -6.76 -11.85
N PRO A 247 9.49 -7.22 -13.10
CA PRO A 247 10.45 -7.08 -14.18
C PRO A 247 10.84 -5.63 -14.43
N GLY A 248 12.14 -5.36 -14.44
CA GLY A 248 12.70 -4.03 -14.72
C GLY A 248 12.59 -3.01 -13.57
N ALA A 249 11.87 -3.30 -12.49
CA ALA A 249 11.73 -2.36 -11.36
C ALA A 249 13.08 -2.06 -10.68
N ASP A 250 13.97 -3.03 -10.58
CA ASP A 250 15.32 -2.86 -10.07
C ASP A 250 16.22 -2.11 -11.05
N VAL A 251 16.03 -2.29 -12.36
CA VAL A 251 16.79 -1.60 -13.41
C VAL A 251 16.53 -0.09 -13.32
N VAL A 252 15.27 0.34 -13.31
CA VAL A 252 14.92 1.76 -13.25
C VAL A 252 15.36 2.42 -11.94
N ALA A 253 15.32 1.68 -10.82
CA ALA A 253 15.86 2.17 -9.56
C ALA A 253 17.37 2.45 -9.64
N ARG A 254 18.14 1.53 -10.26
CA ARG A 254 19.57 1.68 -10.48
C ARG A 254 19.88 2.83 -11.43
N GLU A 255 19.14 2.95 -12.53
CA GLU A 255 19.31 4.05 -13.50
C GLU A 255 19.15 5.42 -12.84
N ARG A 256 18.12 5.59 -11.97
CA ARG A 256 17.95 6.84 -11.20
C ARG A 256 19.14 7.13 -10.28
N VAL A 257 19.61 6.13 -9.53
CA VAL A 257 20.75 6.32 -8.64
C VAL A 257 22.01 6.68 -9.44
N ASN A 258 22.25 6.01 -10.57
CA ASN A 258 23.40 6.31 -11.43
C ASN A 258 23.31 7.72 -12.04
N ALA A 259 22.12 8.17 -12.43
CA ALA A 259 21.92 9.54 -12.92
C ALA A 259 22.24 10.58 -11.83
N LEU A 260 21.75 10.36 -10.61
CA LEU A 260 22.06 11.25 -9.47
C LEU A 260 23.56 11.28 -9.16
N LEU A 261 24.25 10.13 -9.21
CA LEU A 261 25.69 10.06 -8.98
C LEU A 261 26.46 10.79 -10.08
N ALA A 262 26.04 10.67 -11.34
CA ALA A 262 26.67 11.35 -12.47
C ALA A 262 26.53 12.90 -12.41
N ASP A 263 25.53 13.41 -11.71
CA ASP A 263 25.35 14.86 -11.52
C ASP A 263 26.20 15.41 -10.34
N LEU A 264 26.90 14.55 -9.57
CA LEU A 264 27.78 14.95 -8.46
C LEU A 264 29.24 15.11 -8.89
N ASP A 265 29.62 14.60 -10.07
CA ASP A 265 30.95 14.69 -10.67
C ASP A 265 31.08 15.94 -11.58
#